data_355d595de80046e7e49adfb464c5b932
#
_entry.id   355d595de80046e7e49adfb464c5b932
#
_cell.length_a   1.000
_cell.length_b   1.000
_cell.length_c   1.000
_cell.angle_alpha   90.00
_cell.angle_beta   90.00
_cell.angle_gamma   90.00
#
_symmetry.space_group_name_H-M   'P 1'
#
loop_
_entity.id
_entity.type
_entity.pdbx_description
1 polymer ?
#
loop_
_entity_poly.entity_id
_entity_poly.type
_entity_poly.pdbx_seq_one_letter_code
_entity_poly.pdbx_strand_id
1 'polypeptide(L)'
;MDSKSKKITIPEFKKRKANGNKVTMITVYDFPMARLVDRSPAEMILVGDSLGMVIQGLEHTNPVTLEEIIYHARAVRRGAPNTLVVGDMPFMSYQVGPEQALTSAGRIIKESSADCVKMEGGRYVAPSVERIVRAGIPVIGHIGLTSQSASALGGFKVQGKTPEEARMLIDDARALDEADGLKVCLQSTGFKRDPFISSRHSWRWYARSQ
;
A
#
# COMPACT_ATOMS: atom_id res chain seq x y z
N MET A 1 15.10 19.76 -17.37
CA MET A 1 14.47 18.86 -16.37
C MET A 1 14.88 17.46 -16.73
N ASP A 2 15.87 16.93 -16.01
CA ASP A 2 16.35 15.57 -16.26
C ASP A 2 15.23 14.57 -16.04
N SER A 3 14.95 13.79 -17.07
CA SER A 3 13.99 12.69 -17.01
C SER A 3 14.52 11.68 -15.99
N LYS A 4 13.63 11.18 -15.12
CA LYS A 4 13.91 10.04 -14.23
C LYS A 4 14.55 8.91 -15.05
N SER A 5 15.81 8.67 -14.90
CA SER A 5 16.60 7.88 -15.86
C SER A 5 16.28 6.38 -15.84
N LYS A 6 15.61 5.86 -14.82
CA LYS A 6 15.22 4.44 -14.74
C LYS A 6 14.19 4.17 -13.64
N LYS A 7 13.21 3.33 -13.92
CA LYS A 7 12.29 2.76 -12.93
C LYS A 7 13.06 1.96 -11.89
N ILE A 8 12.80 2.25 -10.60
CA ILE A 8 13.36 1.44 -9.51
C ILE A 8 12.78 0.02 -9.57
N THR A 9 13.62 -0.97 -9.38
CA THR A 9 13.20 -2.37 -9.34
C THR A 9 12.88 -2.83 -7.93
N ILE A 10 12.11 -3.92 -7.79
CA ILE A 10 11.79 -4.51 -6.47
C ILE A 10 13.06 -4.89 -5.68
N PRO A 11 14.11 -5.52 -6.28
CA PRO A 11 15.37 -5.77 -5.59
C PRO A 11 16.09 -4.50 -5.13
N GLU A 12 16.11 -3.44 -5.93
CA GLU A 12 16.67 -2.14 -5.53
C GLU A 12 15.90 -1.51 -4.39
N PHE A 13 14.58 -1.66 -4.40
CA PHE A 13 13.72 -1.25 -3.33
C PHE A 13 14.07 -1.96 -2.00
N LYS A 14 14.26 -3.29 -2.03
CA LYS A 14 14.74 -4.07 -0.87
C LYS A 14 16.11 -3.58 -0.36
N LYS A 15 17.06 -3.27 -1.26
CA LYS A 15 18.38 -2.71 -0.89
C LYS A 15 18.28 -1.34 -0.21
N ARG A 16 17.42 -0.46 -0.70
CA ARG A 16 17.20 0.86 -0.07
C ARG A 16 16.69 0.74 1.36
N LYS A 17 15.82 -0.24 1.62
CA LYS A 17 15.39 -0.56 2.99
C LYS A 17 16.57 -0.89 3.89
N ALA A 18 17.41 -1.82 3.45
CA ALA A 18 18.57 -2.28 4.23
C ALA A 18 19.53 -1.10 4.56
N ASN A 19 19.63 -0.12 3.66
CA ASN A 19 20.47 1.06 3.80
C ASN A 19 19.79 2.24 4.54
N GLY A 20 18.55 2.06 5.04
CA GLY A 20 17.81 3.12 5.72
C GLY A 20 17.29 4.25 4.81
N ASN A 21 17.42 4.12 3.48
CA ASN A 21 16.96 5.12 2.53
C ASN A 21 15.43 5.15 2.45
N LYS A 22 14.85 6.33 2.62
CA LYS A 22 13.42 6.55 2.50
C LYS A 22 12.95 6.39 1.04
N VAL A 23 11.72 5.95 0.86
CA VAL A 23 11.03 5.88 -0.44
C VAL A 23 9.77 6.71 -0.36
N THR A 24 9.53 7.50 -1.38
CA THR A 24 8.34 8.36 -1.48
C THR A 24 7.28 7.67 -2.33
N MET A 25 6.06 7.59 -1.81
CA MET A 25 4.89 7.10 -2.53
C MET A 25 3.81 8.19 -2.55
N ILE A 26 3.25 8.47 -3.73
CA ILE A 26 2.23 9.49 -3.94
C ILE A 26 0.96 8.81 -4.45
N THR A 27 -0.20 9.15 -3.89
CA THR A 27 -1.48 8.65 -4.37
C THR A 27 -1.93 9.42 -5.61
N VAL A 28 -2.29 8.69 -6.67
CA VAL A 28 -2.72 9.26 -7.96
C VAL A 28 -3.76 8.36 -8.59
N TYR A 29 -4.75 8.95 -9.27
CA TYR A 29 -5.88 8.20 -9.82
C TYR A 29 -6.07 8.34 -11.33
N ASP A 30 -5.31 9.20 -12.01
CA ASP A 30 -5.50 9.51 -13.42
C ASP A 30 -4.19 9.63 -14.21
N PHE A 31 -4.32 9.66 -15.53
CA PHE A 31 -3.20 9.76 -16.44
C PHE A 31 -2.44 11.09 -16.36
N PRO A 32 -3.09 12.29 -16.32
CA PRO A 32 -2.37 13.57 -16.25
C PRO A 32 -1.52 13.71 -15.00
N MET A 33 -2.07 13.38 -13.83
CA MET A 33 -1.33 13.42 -12.56
C MET A 33 -0.21 12.39 -12.52
N ALA A 34 -0.43 11.19 -13.05
CA ALA A 34 0.62 10.17 -13.15
C ALA A 34 1.81 10.66 -13.99
N ARG A 35 1.57 11.37 -15.09
CA ARG A 35 2.64 11.98 -15.91
C ARG A 35 3.46 13.03 -15.15
N LEU A 36 2.82 13.80 -14.27
CA LEU A 36 3.53 14.78 -13.44
C LEU A 36 4.41 14.07 -12.40
N VAL A 37 3.86 13.05 -11.74
CA VAL A 37 4.59 12.27 -10.74
C VAL A 37 5.74 11.46 -11.38
N ASP A 38 5.56 10.94 -12.58
CA ASP A 38 6.62 10.21 -13.30
C ASP A 38 7.86 11.07 -13.59
N ARG A 39 7.69 12.39 -13.69
CA ARG A 39 8.79 13.37 -13.84
C ARG A 39 9.36 13.87 -12.52
N SER A 40 8.75 13.52 -11.40
CA SER A 40 9.19 13.89 -10.07
C SER A 40 10.17 12.85 -9.49
N PRO A 41 10.87 13.14 -8.38
CA PRO A 41 11.70 12.17 -7.69
C PRO A 41 10.92 11.08 -6.94
N ALA A 42 9.58 11.10 -6.94
CA ALA A 42 8.77 10.08 -6.28
C ALA A 42 9.01 8.70 -6.90
N GLU A 43 9.24 7.69 -6.07
CA GLU A 43 9.60 6.35 -6.51
C GLU A 43 8.39 5.45 -6.77
N MET A 44 7.25 5.73 -6.11
CA MET A 44 6.04 4.91 -6.16
C MET A 44 4.80 5.76 -6.34
N ILE A 45 3.82 5.20 -7.00
CA ILE A 45 2.44 5.71 -7.07
C ILE A 45 1.51 4.66 -6.49
N LEU A 46 0.60 5.10 -5.61
CA LEU A 46 -0.51 4.28 -5.13
C LEU A 46 -1.80 4.66 -5.86
N VAL A 47 -2.47 3.67 -6.42
CA VAL A 47 -3.87 3.77 -6.83
C VAL A 47 -4.68 3.16 -5.69
N GLY A 48 -5.11 4.01 -4.75
CA GLY A 48 -5.74 3.62 -3.50
C GLY A 48 -7.27 3.57 -3.59
N ASP A 49 -7.91 2.80 -2.71
CA ASP A 49 -9.36 2.78 -2.53
C ASP A 49 -9.91 4.13 -2.01
N SER A 50 -9.04 5.00 -1.52
CA SER A 50 -9.35 6.41 -1.28
C SER A 50 -9.90 7.16 -2.52
N LEU A 51 -9.80 6.56 -3.72
CA LEU A 51 -10.50 7.06 -4.92
C LEU A 51 -12.01 7.23 -4.70
N GLY A 52 -12.62 6.35 -3.89
CA GLY A 52 -14.02 6.47 -3.54
C GLY A 52 -14.35 7.81 -2.90
N MET A 53 -13.51 8.23 -1.95
CA MET A 53 -13.71 9.51 -1.25
C MET A 53 -13.26 10.70 -2.11
N VAL A 54 -12.11 10.61 -2.78
CA VAL A 54 -11.46 11.74 -3.45
C VAL A 54 -12.02 11.99 -4.85
N ILE A 55 -12.37 10.93 -5.58
CA ILE A 55 -12.82 11.03 -6.99
C ILE A 55 -14.33 10.86 -7.11
N GLN A 56 -14.92 9.91 -6.34
CA GLN A 56 -16.34 9.59 -6.45
C GLN A 56 -17.20 10.37 -5.44
N GLY A 57 -16.59 11.05 -4.43
CA GLY A 57 -17.30 11.80 -3.40
C GLY A 57 -18.05 10.94 -2.40
N LEU A 58 -17.63 9.67 -2.22
CA LEU A 58 -18.21 8.76 -1.24
C LEU A 58 -17.72 9.11 0.18
N GLU A 59 -18.51 8.78 1.20
CA GLU A 59 -18.13 8.97 2.61
C GLU A 59 -17.04 8.02 3.09
N HIS A 60 -16.94 6.82 2.45
CA HIS A 60 -16.04 5.74 2.84
C HIS A 60 -15.38 5.09 1.63
N THR A 61 -14.29 4.36 1.87
CA THR A 61 -13.56 3.63 0.82
C THR A 61 -14.19 2.27 0.47
N ASN A 62 -14.98 1.69 1.38
CA ASN A 62 -15.50 0.32 1.27
C ASN A 62 -16.34 0.01 0.01
N PRO A 63 -17.11 0.97 -0.57
CA PRO A 63 -17.86 0.70 -1.79
C PRO A 63 -17.00 0.52 -3.05
N VAL A 64 -15.72 0.92 -2.99
CA VAL A 64 -14.82 0.83 -4.16
C VAL A 64 -14.64 -0.62 -4.57
N THR A 65 -14.84 -0.88 -5.86
CA THR A 65 -14.74 -2.20 -6.47
C THR A 65 -13.32 -2.50 -6.97
N LEU A 66 -13.03 -3.77 -7.17
CA LEU A 66 -11.77 -4.21 -7.78
C LEU A 66 -11.62 -3.68 -9.22
N GLU A 67 -12.73 -3.62 -9.95
CA GLU A 67 -12.81 -3.10 -11.32
C GLU A 67 -12.41 -1.64 -11.40
N GLU A 68 -12.82 -0.81 -10.43
CA GLU A 68 -12.46 0.60 -10.35
C GLU A 68 -10.97 0.77 -10.07
N ILE A 69 -10.40 0.02 -9.14
CA ILE A 69 -8.95 0.02 -8.92
C ILE A 69 -8.21 -0.35 -10.21
N ILE A 70 -8.61 -1.42 -10.90
CA ILE A 70 -8.00 -1.84 -12.16
C ILE A 70 -8.14 -0.76 -13.24
N TYR A 71 -9.30 -0.13 -13.36
CA TYR A 71 -9.54 0.94 -14.32
C TYR A 71 -8.60 2.13 -14.12
N HIS A 72 -8.52 2.64 -12.89
CA HIS A 72 -7.66 3.75 -12.54
C HIS A 72 -6.17 3.38 -12.64
N ALA A 73 -5.79 2.19 -12.21
CA ALA A 73 -4.42 1.70 -12.30
C ALA A 73 -3.92 1.58 -13.74
N ARG A 74 -4.78 1.21 -14.70
CA ARG A 74 -4.46 1.24 -16.14
C ARG A 74 -4.14 2.65 -16.62
N ALA A 75 -4.92 3.63 -16.22
CA ALA A 75 -4.70 5.03 -16.61
C ALA A 75 -3.39 5.56 -16.03
N VAL A 76 -3.16 5.30 -14.74
CA VAL A 76 -1.94 5.67 -14.03
C VAL A 76 -0.72 4.98 -14.65
N ARG A 77 -0.78 3.68 -14.94
CA ARG A 77 0.34 2.95 -15.57
C ARG A 77 0.77 3.53 -16.91
N ARG A 78 -0.20 3.94 -17.75
CA ARG A 78 0.11 4.61 -19.03
C ARG A 78 0.78 5.97 -18.82
N GLY A 79 0.40 6.70 -17.77
CA GLY A 79 0.98 8.01 -17.43
C GLY A 79 2.35 7.94 -16.78
N ALA A 80 2.66 6.83 -16.10
CA ALA A 80 3.87 6.69 -15.28
C ALA A 80 4.68 5.43 -15.65
N PRO A 81 5.31 5.37 -16.83
CA PRO A 81 6.11 4.21 -17.26
C PRO A 81 7.35 3.98 -16.41
N ASN A 82 7.92 5.01 -15.80
CA ASN A 82 9.19 4.95 -15.06
C ASN A 82 9.01 4.96 -13.53
N THR A 83 7.77 4.87 -13.02
CA THR A 83 7.47 4.84 -11.59
C THR A 83 6.82 3.51 -11.22
N LEU A 84 7.11 2.96 -10.03
CA LEU A 84 6.43 1.77 -9.53
C LEU A 84 4.95 2.11 -9.26
N VAL A 85 4.04 1.32 -9.81
CA VAL A 85 2.59 1.47 -9.60
C VAL A 85 2.10 0.38 -8.66
N VAL A 86 1.45 0.80 -7.59
CA VAL A 86 0.84 -0.05 -6.56
C VAL A 86 -0.67 0.01 -6.75
N GLY A 87 -1.31 -1.15 -6.94
CA GLY A 87 -2.76 -1.27 -6.93
C GLY A 87 -3.24 -1.66 -5.54
N ASP A 88 -4.19 -0.91 -5.00
CA ASP A 88 -4.81 -1.24 -3.71
C ASP A 88 -5.76 -2.43 -3.86
N MET A 89 -5.81 -3.31 -2.88
CA MET A 89 -6.82 -4.35 -2.81
C MET A 89 -8.01 -3.80 -2.02
N PRO A 90 -9.16 -3.53 -2.67
CA PRO A 90 -10.30 -2.90 -2.00
C PRO A 90 -10.98 -3.85 -1.03
N PHE A 91 -11.84 -3.31 -0.19
CA PHE A 91 -12.60 -4.08 0.79
C PHE A 91 -13.35 -5.24 0.13
N MET A 92 -13.37 -6.40 0.79
CA MET A 92 -13.96 -7.67 0.33
C MET A 92 -13.30 -8.29 -0.92
N SER A 93 -12.16 -7.80 -1.36
CA SER A 93 -11.38 -8.45 -2.42
C SER A 93 -10.39 -9.50 -1.90
N TYR A 94 -10.17 -9.58 -0.58
CA TYR A 94 -9.19 -10.51 0.04
C TYR A 94 -9.60 -11.06 1.41
N GLN A 95 -10.69 -10.58 2.00
CA GLN A 95 -11.10 -10.95 3.36
C GLN A 95 -11.69 -12.37 3.47
N VAL A 96 -12.14 -12.95 2.37
CA VAL A 96 -12.69 -14.32 2.38
C VAL A 96 -11.60 -15.37 2.57
N GLY A 97 -10.36 -15.08 2.15
CA GLY A 97 -9.23 -15.97 2.37
C GLY A 97 -8.13 -15.87 1.30
N PRO A 98 -7.04 -16.64 1.47
CA PRO A 98 -5.85 -16.55 0.63
C PRO A 98 -6.07 -16.78 -0.86
N GLU A 99 -6.99 -17.65 -1.24
CA GLU A 99 -7.26 -17.96 -2.66
C GLU A 99 -8.01 -16.80 -3.35
N GLN A 100 -8.96 -16.17 -2.65
CA GLN A 100 -9.61 -14.96 -3.16
C GLN A 100 -8.57 -13.83 -3.29
N ALA A 101 -7.74 -13.66 -2.26
CA ALA A 101 -6.70 -12.64 -2.24
C ALA A 101 -5.72 -12.80 -3.43
N LEU A 102 -5.26 -14.03 -3.69
CA LEU A 102 -4.42 -14.33 -4.84
C LEU A 102 -5.10 -14.02 -6.16
N THR A 103 -6.37 -14.42 -6.31
CA THR A 103 -7.15 -14.16 -7.53
C THR A 103 -7.28 -12.66 -7.79
N SER A 104 -7.65 -11.89 -6.77
CA SER A 104 -7.81 -10.43 -6.87
C SER A 104 -6.48 -9.72 -7.16
N ALA A 105 -5.41 -10.09 -6.47
CA ALA A 105 -4.07 -9.56 -6.72
C ALA A 105 -3.61 -9.88 -8.15
N GLY A 106 -3.82 -11.11 -8.60
CA GLY A 106 -3.51 -11.54 -9.97
C GLY A 106 -4.24 -10.72 -11.03
N ARG A 107 -5.52 -10.40 -10.79
CA ARG A 107 -6.31 -9.53 -11.67
C ARG A 107 -5.72 -8.11 -11.73
N ILE A 108 -5.41 -7.51 -10.57
CA ILE A 108 -4.80 -6.17 -10.54
C ILE A 108 -3.52 -6.16 -11.39
N ILE A 109 -2.59 -7.09 -11.16
CA ILE A 109 -1.31 -7.14 -11.89
C ILE A 109 -1.54 -7.37 -13.39
N LYS A 110 -2.31 -8.40 -13.74
CA LYS A 110 -2.52 -8.82 -15.14
C LYS A 110 -3.29 -7.80 -15.95
N GLU A 111 -4.34 -7.19 -15.36
CA GLU A 111 -5.25 -6.33 -16.10
C GLU A 111 -4.83 -4.86 -16.08
N SER A 112 -4.05 -4.39 -15.10
CA SER A 112 -3.60 -2.99 -15.02
C SER A 112 -2.11 -2.79 -15.32
N SER A 113 -1.32 -3.85 -15.32
CA SER A 113 0.15 -3.79 -15.36
C SER A 113 0.76 -3.03 -14.16
N ALA A 114 0.08 -3.05 -13.01
CA ALA A 114 0.67 -2.62 -11.75
C ALA A 114 1.87 -3.49 -11.38
N ASP A 115 2.80 -2.97 -10.60
CA ASP A 115 4.04 -3.65 -10.22
C ASP A 115 3.91 -4.45 -8.92
N CYS A 116 2.98 -4.05 -8.05
CA CYS A 116 2.69 -4.70 -6.76
C CYS A 116 1.28 -4.33 -6.29
N VAL A 117 0.84 -4.98 -5.24
CA VAL A 117 -0.45 -4.68 -4.59
C VAL A 117 -0.25 -4.16 -3.17
N LYS A 118 -1.21 -3.38 -2.65
CA LYS A 118 -1.31 -3.01 -1.23
C LYS A 118 -2.47 -3.78 -0.60
N MET A 119 -2.31 -4.21 0.65
CA MET A 119 -3.33 -4.91 1.43
C MET A 119 -3.36 -4.36 2.86
N GLU A 120 -4.54 -4.05 3.37
CA GLU A 120 -4.74 -3.60 4.75
C GLU A 120 -4.93 -4.77 5.72
N GLY A 121 -4.29 -4.67 6.88
CA GLY A 121 -4.38 -5.63 7.97
C GLY A 121 -3.00 -6.14 8.40
N GLY A 122 -2.98 -6.72 9.60
CA GLY A 122 -1.78 -7.29 10.22
C GLY A 122 -1.73 -8.82 10.09
N ARG A 123 -1.54 -9.49 11.23
CA ARG A 123 -1.40 -10.95 11.32
C ARG A 123 -2.54 -11.75 10.66
N TYR A 124 -3.76 -11.21 10.64
CA TYR A 124 -4.92 -11.89 10.05
C TYR A 124 -4.82 -12.05 8.53
N VAL A 125 -4.12 -11.13 7.86
CA VAL A 125 -3.91 -11.18 6.41
C VAL A 125 -2.56 -11.77 6.01
N ALA A 126 -1.68 -12.07 6.96
CA ALA A 126 -0.36 -12.64 6.70
C ALA A 126 -0.41 -13.92 5.85
N PRO A 127 -1.33 -14.88 6.07
CA PRO A 127 -1.46 -16.05 5.19
C PRO A 127 -1.81 -15.69 3.74
N SER A 128 -2.62 -14.65 3.54
CA SER A 128 -2.95 -14.15 2.20
C SER A 128 -1.75 -13.46 1.56
N VAL A 129 -0.99 -12.68 2.32
CA VAL A 129 0.26 -12.06 1.85
C VAL A 129 1.26 -13.13 1.40
N GLU A 130 1.51 -14.14 2.22
CA GLU A 130 2.40 -15.27 1.89
C GLU A 130 1.96 -15.97 0.59
N ARG A 131 0.66 -16.22 0.46
CA ARG A 131 0.09 -16.90 -0.72
C ARG A 131 0.29 -16.11 -2.00
N ILE A 132 0.12 -14.78 -1.94
CA ILE A 132 0.30 -13.86 -3.06
C ILE A 132 1.79 -13.75 -3.42
N VAL A 133 2.66 -13.59 -2.42
CA VAL A 133 4.12 -13.47 -2.64
C VAL A 133 4.72 -14.73 -3.24
N ARG A 134 4.29 -15.92 -2.80
CA ARG A 134 4.70 -17.20 -3.39
C ARG A 134 4.29 -17.35 -4.87
N ALA A 135 3.26 -16.65 -5.31
CA ALA A 135 2.88 -16.59 -6.72
C ALA A 135 3.70 -15.56 -7.52
N GLY A 136 4.67 -14.89 -6.90
CA GLY A 136 5.55 -13.92 -7.55
C GLY A 136 5.01 -12.49 -7.58
N ILE A 137 3.93 -12.20 -6.86
CA ILE A 137 3.34 -10.86 -6.79
C ILE A 137 3.83 -10.16 -5.52
N PRO A 138 4.53 -9.02 -5.64
CA PRO A 138 4.98 -8.27 -4.47
C PRO A 138 3.81 -7.61 -3.73
N VAL A 139 3.84 -7.64 -2.39
CA VAL A 139 2.78 -7.08 -1.53
C VAL A 139 3.34 -6.01 -0.59
N ILE A 140 2.64 -4.89 -0.47
CA ILE A 140 2.84 -3.88 0.57
C ILE A 140 1.75 -4.08 1.63
N GLY A 141 2.13 -4.44 2.85
CA GLY A 141 1.21 -4.50 3.98
C GLY A 141 0.92 -3.10 4.53
N HIS A 142 -0.31 -2.84 4.97
CA HIS A 142 -0.72 -1.58 5.57
C HIS A 142 -1.36 -1.84 6.93
N ILE A 143 -0.76 -1.27 7.99
CA ILE A 143 -1.24 -1.37 9.38
C ILE A 143 -1.37 0.03 10.00
N GLY A 144 -1.97 0.08 11.17
CA GLY A 144 -2.30 1.33 11.85
C GLY A 144 -3.73 1.74 11.58
N LEU A 145 -3.94 2.95 11.08
CA LEU A 145 -5.26 3.37 10.61
C LEU A 145 -5.53 2.74 9.25
N THR A 146 -6.36 1.72 9.24
CA THR A 146 -6.84 1.04 8.04
C THR A 146 -8.22 1.58 7.68
N SER A 147 -8.35 2.27 6.54
CA SER A 147 -9.58 2.94 6.12
C SER A 147 -10.74 1.96 5.90
N GLN A 148 -10.44 0.76 5.41
CA GLN A 148 -11.43 -0.30 5.21
C GLN A 148 -12.05 -0.80 6.53
N SER A 149 -11.33 -0.65 7.65
CA SER A 149 -11.78 -1.04 8.99
C SER A 149 -12.21 0.17 9.85
N ALA A 150 -12.35 1.36 9.27
CA ALA A 150 -12.62 2.59 10.01
C ALA A 150 -13.86 2.47 10.92
N SER A 151 -14.93 1.81 10.47
CA SER A 151 -16.13 1.58 11.29
C SER A 151 -15.83 0.77 12.56
N ALA A 152 -15.04 -0.30 12.44
CA ALA A 152 -14.64 -1.13 13.59
C ALA A 152 -13.67 -0.39 14.53
N LEU A 153 -12.85 0.53 13.99
CA LEU A 153 -11.92 1.38 14.74
C LEU A 153 -12.58 2.60 15.38
N GLY A 154 -13.89 2.80 15.18
CA GLY A 154 -14.64 3.95 15.69
C GLY A 154 -14.30 5.26 14.96
N GLY A 155 -13.98 5.18 13.67
CA GLY A 155 -13.66 6.29 12.77
C GLY A 155 -12.17 6.45 12.51
N PHE A 156 -11.82 7.57 11.85
CA PHE A 156 -10.43 7.89 11.48
C PHE A 156 -9.64 8.42 12.68
N LYS A 157 -9.21 7.50 13.55
CA LYS A 157 -8.48 7.82 14.80
C LYS A 157 -7.04 7.30 14.74
N VAL A 158 -6.14 8.02 15.41
CA VAL A 158 -4.76 7.57 15.62
C VAL A 158 -4.76 6.24 16.40
N GLN A 159 -4.07 5.25 15.88
CA GLN A 159 -3.92 3.91 16.45
C GLN A 159 -2.62 3.77 17.26
N GLY A 160 -2.55 2.77 18.14
CA GLY A 160 -1.34 2.50 18.93
C GLY A 160 -1.06 3.55 19.99
N LYS A 161 -2.09 4.07 20.67
CA LYS A 161 -1.95 5.08 21.72
C LYS A 161 -1.55 4.49 23.07
N THR A 162 -1.94 3.25 23.33
CA THR A 162 -1.59 2.52 24.56
C THR A 162 -0.42 1.55 24.31
N PRO A 163 0.30 1.14 25.36
CA PRO A 163 1.37 0.13 25.23
C PRO A 163 0.87 -1.19 24.61
N GLU A 164 -0.36 -1.59 24.91
CA GLU A 164 -0.99 -2.81 24.40
C GLU A 164 -1.27 -2.69 22.90
N GLU A 165 -1.91 -1.60 22.47
CA GLU A 165 -2.16 -1.32 21.05
C GLU A 165 -0.85 -1.22 20.27
N ALA A 166 0.17 -0.62 20.89
CA ALA A 166 1.50 -0.52 20.35
C ALA A 166 2.12 -1.88 20.08
N ARG A 167 2.02 -2.77 21.06
CA ARG A 167 2.55 -4.13 20.96
C ARG A 167 1.84 -4.92 19.85
N MET A 168 0.51 -4.77 19.75
CA MET A 168 -0.27 -5.40 18.68
C MET A 168 0.21 -4.96 17.29
N LEU A 169 0.46 -3.68 17.07
CA LEU A 169 0.97 -3.17 15.80
C LEU A 169 2.39 -3.69 15.48
N ILE A 170 3.23 -3.87 16.50
CA ILE A 170 4.56 -4.47 16.32
C ILE A 170 4.43 -5.94 15.88
N ASP A 171 3.54 -6.70 16.52
CA ASP A 171 3.31 -8.09 16.18
C ASP A 171 2.70 -8.23 14.78
N ASP A 172 1.81 -7.33 14.40
CA ASP A 172 1.25 -7.26 13.04
C ASP A 172 2.34 -6.96 11.99
N ALA A 173 3.24 -6.03 12.30
CA ALA A 173 4.37 -5.72 11.41
C ALA A 173 5.31 -6.92 11.23
N ARG A 174 5.59 -7.65 12.30
CA ARG A 174 6.42 -8.87 12.27
C ARG A 174 5.78 -9.97 11.44
N ALA A 175 4.49 -10.23 11.64
CA ALA A 175 3.78 -11.26 10.87
C ALA A 175 3.79 -10.97 9.36
N LEU A 176 3.65 -9.70 8.97
CA LEU A 176 3.73 -9.30 7.56
C LEU A 176 5.17 -9.39 7.00
N ASP A 177 6.19 -9.12 7.80
CA ASP A 177 7.59 -9.27 7.39
C ASP A 177 7.98 -10.76 7.24
N GLU A 178 7.51 -11.63 8.14
CA GLU A 178 7.67 -13.08 8.06
C GLU A 178 6.96 -13.70 6.85
N ALA A 179 5.83 -13.13 6.43
CA ALA A 179 5.13 -13.50 5.21
C ALA A 179 5.84 -13.02 3.91
N ASP A 180 7.09 -12.54 4.01
CA ASP A 180 7.93 -12.01 2.93
C ASP A 180 7.29 -10.84 2.16
N GLY A 181 6.40 -10.09 2.81
CA GLY A 181 5.87 -8.83 2.29
C GLY A 181 7.00 -7.85 1.96
N LEU A 182 6.86 -7.11 0.87
CA LEU A 182 7.88 -6.13 0.45
C LEU A 182 8.17 -5.11 1.54
N LYS A 183 7.11 -4.66 2.22
CA LYS A 183 7.12 -3.59 3.22
C LYS A 183 5.84 -3.56 4.03
N VAL A 184 5.95 -2.98 5.22
CA VAL A 184 4.81 -2.58 6.03
C VAL A 184 4.68 -1.06 6.00
N CYS A 185 3.54 -0.55 5.59
CA CYS A 185 3.16 0.85 5.67
C CYS A 185 2.45 1.09 7.00
N LEU A 186 2.89 2.07 7.78
CA LEU A 186 2.27 2.50 9.03
C LEU A 186 1.57 3.84 8.81
N GLN A 187 0.26 3.87 9.00
CA GLN A 187 -0.53 5.10 8.87
C GLN A 187 -1.13 5.51 10.21
N SER A 188 -1.03 6.81 10.52
CA SER A 188 -1.69 7.46 11.68
C SER A 188 -1.53 6.69 12.99
N THR A 189 -0.28 6.36 13.34
CA THR A 189 0.04 5.73 14.63
C THR A 189 0.56 6.73 15.63
N GLY A 190 0.33 6.47 16.94
CA GLY A 190 0.82 7.29 18.05
C GLY A 190 2.35 7.24 18.25
N PHE A 191 3.03 6.37 17.54
CA PHE A 191 4.49 6.23 17.64
C PHE A 191 5.22 7.38 16.98
N LYS A 192 5.69 8.31 17.77
CA LYS A 192 6.53 9.40 17.26
C LYS A 192 7.96 8.99 16.93
N ARG A 193 8.51 7.98 17.61
CA ARG A 193 9.90 7.47 17.40
C ARG A 193 10.10 6.13 18.11
N ASP A 194 9.63 5.02 17.59
CA ASP A 194 10.13 3.73 18.04
C ASP A 194 11.28 3.28 17.11
N PRO A 195 12.51 3.13 17.62
CA PRO A 195 13.66 2.69 16.81
C PRO A 195 13.44 1.29 16.20
N PHE A 196 12.64 0.44 16.83
CA PHE A 196 12.38 -0.92 16.38
C PHE A 196 11.51 -0.94 15.11
N ILE A 197 10.50 -0.05 15.05
CA ILE A 197 9.62 0.08 13.88
C ILE A 197 10.29 0.93 12.80
N SER A 198 11.10 1.91 13.17
CA SER A 198 11.75 2.83 12.22
C SER A 198 13.01 2.27 11.57
N SER A 199 13.75 1.36 12.24
CA SER A 199 15.06 0.93 11.78
C SER A 199 15.09 -0.32 10.91
N ARG A 200 14.10 -1.22 11.02
CA ARG A 200 14.08 -2.48 10.26
C ARG A 200 12.85 -2.71 9.39
N HIS A 201 11.67 -2.18 9.72
CA HIS A 201 10.40 -2.69 9.19
C HIS A 201 9.40 -1.66 8.65
N SER A 202 9.60 -0.34 8.78
CA SER A 202 8.54 0.61 8.45
C SER A 202 8.95 1.78 7.57
N TRP A 203 8.02 2.15 6.67
CA TRP A 203 7.99 3.42 5.97
C TRP A 203 6.96 4.34 6.63
N ARG A 204 7.33 5.58 6.95
CA ARG A 204 6.36 6.61 7.31
C ARG A 204 5.74 7.17 6.04
N TRP A 205 4.46 6.98 5.91
CA TRP A 205 3.65 7.68 4.95
C TRP A 205 3.16 8.98 5.56
N TYR A 206 3.46 10.11 4.93
CA TYR A 206 2.80 11.37 5.20
C TYR A 206 1.76 11.59 4.10
N ALA A 207 0.56 11.05 4.26
CA ALA A 207 -0.61 11.63 3.63
C ALA A 207 -0.96 12.87 4.46
N ARG A 208 -0.68 14.07 3.99
CA ARG A 208 -1.41 15.24 4.46
C ARG A 208 -2.81 15.12 3.86
N SER A 209 -3.79 14.69 4.65
CA SER A 209 -5.17 15.04 4.41
C SER A 209 -5.27 16.54 4.60
N GLN A 210 -5.65 17.25 3.55
CA GLN A 210 -6.18 18.60 3.66
C GLN A 210 -7.50 18.55 4.40
#